data_17ee7ddc5484373f55470f8dace6b941
#
_entry.id   17ee7ddc5484373f55470f8dace6b941
#
_cell.length_a   1.000
_cell.length_b   1.000
_cell.length_c   1.000
_cell.angle_alpha   90.00
_cell.angle_beta   90.00
_cell.angle_gamma   90.00
#
_symmetry.space_group_name_H-M   'P 1'
#
loop_
_entity.id
_entity.type
_entity.pdbx_description
1 polymer ?
#
loop_
_entity_poly.entity_id
_entity_poly.type
_entity_poly.pdbx_seq_one_letter_code
_entity_poly.pdbx_strand_id
1 'polypeptide(L)'
;MYSVEQVADRLGLHVRTVRNYVREGRLKAVKIGKQYRITAEDLAALTGRQASSLEPEPVRRERHVEVSSIIEIDAVSPETAIRLTNFLVSAANSRGTPGDPLRVETIYDETRGRLKVILVGSMDSNASLFKVIKVLLEP
;
A
#
# COMPACT_ATOMS: atom_id res chain seq x y z
N MET A 1 1.19 -37.17 -11.91
CA MET A 1 1.73 -36.65 -10.65
C MET A 1 3.07 -35.97 -10.89
N TYR A 2 3.31 -34.90 -10.18
CA TYR A 2 4.53 -34.11 -10.29
C TYR A 2 5.40 -34.28 -9.05
N SER A 3 6.72 -34.28 -9.22
CA SER A 3 7.66 -34.18 -8.11
C SER A 3 7.78 -32.72 -7.65
N VAL A 4 8.38 -32.52 -6.47
CA VAL A 4 8.64 -31.17 -5.96
C VAL A 4 9.50 -30.38 -6.94
N GLU A 5 10.52 -31.03 -7.53
CA GLU A 5 11.42 -30.42 -8.51
C GLU A 5 10.68 -30.00 -9.78
N GLN A 6 9.77 -30.86 -10.27
CA GLN A 6 8.95 -30.53 -11.44
C GLN A 6 8.00 -29.35 -11.19
N VAL A 7 7.41 -29.28 -10.00
CA VAL A 7 6.55 -28.16 -9.60
C VAL A 7 7.35 -26.88 -9.52
N ALA A 8 8.54 -26.93 -8.90
CA ALA A 8 9.43 -25.77 -8.79
C ALA A 8 9.80 -25.24 -10.19
N ASP A 9 10.13 -26.13 -11.11
CA ASP A 9 10.48 -25.76 -12.48
C ASP A 9 9.29 -25.12 -13.22
N ARG A 10 8.09 -25.68 -13.07
CA ARG A 10 6.88 -25.16 -13.70
C ARG A 10 6.47 -23.78 -13.17
N LEU A 11 6.66 -23.54 -11.87
CA LEU A 11 6.26 -22.29 -11.23
C LEU A 11 7.37 -21.25 -11.21
N GLY A 12 8.57 -21.60 -11.65
CA GLY A 12 9.72 -20.69 -11.59
C GLY A 12 10.16 -20.41 -10.15
N LEU A 13 9.98 -21.37 -9.25
CA LEU A 13 10.32 -21.23 -7.83
C LEU A 13 11.48 -22.15 -7.47
N HIS A 14 12.14 -21.86 -6.35
CA HIS A 14 13.13 -22.78 -5.78
C HIS A 14 12.42 -24.01 -5.17
N VAL A 15 13.07 -25.16 -5.25
CA VAL A 15 12.58 -26.40 -4.64
C VAL A 15 12.28 -26.20 -3.15
N ARG A 16 13.12 -25.44 -2.47
CA ARG A 16 12.95 -25.12 -1.04
C ARG A 16 11.62 -24.39 -0.79
N THR A 17 11.25 -23.48 -1.66
CA THR A 17 9.97 -22.73 -1.56
C THR A 17 8.78 -23.68 -1.73
N VAL A 18 8.84 -24.60 -2.69
CA VAL A 18 7.79 -25.59 -2.91
C VAL A 18 7.66 -26.52 -1.70
N ARG A 19 8.78 -26.96 -1.13
CA ARG A 19 8.78 -27.78 0.10
C ARG A 19 8.15 -27.05 1.27
N ASN A 20 8.39 -25.75 1.39
CA ASN A 20 7.77 -24.90 2.42
C ASN A 20 6.26 -24.82 2.22
N TYR A 21 5.78 -24.70 0.99
CA TYR A 21 4.35 -24.67 0.69
C TYR A 21 3.67 -25.98 1.10
N VAL A 22 4.33 -27.11 0.85
CA VAL A 22 3.83 -28.43 1.27
C VAL A 22 3.78 -28.51 2.80
N ARG A 23 4.84 -28.06 3.46
CA ARG A 23 4.94 -28.08 4.93
C ARG A 23 3.89 -27.18 5.59
N GLU A 24 3.61 -26.02 5.00
CA GLU A 24 2.64 -25.05 5.50
C GLU A 24 1.19 -25.42 5.16
N GLY A 25 0.97 -26.47 4.37
CA GLY A 25 -0.36 -26.87 3.96
C GLY A 25 -0.96 -26.07 2.80
N ARG A 26 -0.19 -25.18 2.19
CA ARG A 26 -0.62 -24.40 1.01
C ARG A 26 -0.73 -25.24 -0.24
N LEU A 27 0.12 -26.26 -0.34
CA LEU A 27 0.14 -27.20 -1.46
C LEU A 27 -0.06 -28.59 -0.89
N LYS A 28 -1.13 -29.26 -1.30
CA LYS A 28 -1.39 -30.64 -0.92
C LYS A 28 -0.46 -31.55 -1.67
N ALA A 29 0.15 -32.49 -0.98
CA ALA A 29 1.03 -33.47 -1.56
C ALA A 29 0.85 -34.82 -0.86
N VAL A 30 1.06 -35.88 -1.61
CA VAL A 30 1.04 -37.26 -1.09
C VAL A 30 2.46 -37.73 -0.94
N LYS A 31 2.81 -38.25 0.23
CA LYS A 31 4.13 -38.77 0.50
C LYS A 31 4.16 -40.24 0.05
N ILE A 32 4.98 -40.56 -0.95
CA ILE A 32 5.20 -41.90 -1.45
C ILE A 32 6.66 -42.24 -1.17
N GLY A 33 6.88 -43.12 -0.18
CA GLY A 33 8.23 -43.40 0.29
C GLY A 33 8.87 -42.19 0.95
N LYS A 34 10.00 -41.72 0.42
CA LYS A 34 10.72 -40.55 0.93
C LYS A 34 10.44 -39.30 0.10
N GLN A 35 9.58 -39.38 -0.91
CA GLN A 35 9.32 -38.25 -1.83
C GLN A 35 7.87 -37.82 -1.78
N TYR A 36 7.68 -36.51 -1.95
CA TYR A 36 6.35 -35.92 -2.12
C TYR A 36 5.94 -35.97 -3.60
N ARG A 37 4.66 -36.28 -3.82
CA ARG A 37 4.05 -36.27 -5.15
C ARG A 37 2.84 -35.36 -5.13
N ILE A 38 2.71 -34.55 -6.15
CA ILE A 38 1.67 -33.52 -6.24
C ILE A 38 0.80 -33.85 -7.45
N THR A 39 -0.51 -33.92 -7.24
CA THR A 39 -1.46 -34.15 -8.33
C THR A 39 -1.63 -32.92 -9.18
N ALA A 40 -2.06 -33.09 -10.43
CA ALA A 40 -2.36 -31.96 -11.31
C ALA A 40 -3.46 -31.05 -10.73
N GLU A 41 -4.45 -31.63 -10.05
CA GLU A 41 -5.51 -30.88 -9.39
C GLU A 41 -4.98 -29.98 -8.26
N ASP A 42 -4.12 -30.51 -7.42
CA ASP A 42 -3.52 -29.76 -6.32
C ASP A 42 -2.61 -28.64 -6.83
N LEU A 43 -1.88 -28.92 -7.91
CA LEU A 43 -1.04 -27.89 -8.55
C LEU A 43 -1.92 -26.78 -9.16
N ALA A 44 -3.00 -27.13 -9.82
CA ALA A 44 -3.93 -26.17 -10.40
C ALA A 44 -4.59 -25.31 -9.32
N ALA A 45 -4.93 -25.90 -8.18
CA ALA A 45 -5.50 -25.15 -7.04
C ALA A 45 -4.51 -24.12 -6.48
N LEU A 46 -3.24 -24.48 -6.35
CA LEU A 46 -2.20 -23.55 -5.92
C LEU A 46 -2.00 -22.44 -6.95
N THR A 47 -1.91 -22.79 -8.23
CA THR A 47 -1.74 -21.80 -9.31
C THR A 47 -2.92 -20.84 -9.36
N GLY A 48 -4.15 -21.32 -9.17
CA GLY A 48 -5.33 -20.49 -9.09
C GLY A 48 -5.29 -19.49 -7.93
N ARG A 49 -4.82 -19.92 -6.74
CA ARG A 49 -4.64 -19.06 -5.58
C ARG A 49 -3.55 -18.03 -5.80
N GLN A 50 -2.45 -18.41 -6.41
CA GLN A 50 -1.37 -17.48 -6.74
C GLN A 50 -1.80 -16.48 -7.81
N ALA A 51 -2.53 -16.95 -8.82
CA ALA A 51 -3.10 -16.06 -9.83
C ALA A 51 -4.02 -15.03 -9.18
N SER A 52 -4.86 -15.44 -8.22
CA SER A 52 -5.71 -14.52 -7.44
C SER A 52 -4.90 -13.50 -6.64
N SER A 53 -3.74 -13.91 -6.08
CA SER A 53 -2.88 -13.01 -5.32
C SER A 53 -2.02 -12.11 -6.20
N LEU A 54 -1.78 -12.49 -7.44
CA LEU A 54 -1.01 -11.73 -8.43
C LEU A 54 -1.91 -10.92 -9.37
N GLU A 55 -3.20 -11.19 -9.37
CA GLU A 55 -4.13 -10.39 -10.16
C GLU A 55 -4.15 -8.96 -9.64
N PRO A 56 -4.14 -7.97 -10.54
CA PRO A 56 -4.40 -6.59 -10.12
C PRO A 56 -5.74 -6.55 -9.40
N GLU A 57 -5.89 -5.62 -8.48
CA GLU A 57 -7.14 -5.42 -7.77
C GLU A 57 -8.31 -5.44 -8.76
N PRO A 58 -9.43 -6.14 -8.41
CA PRO A 58 -10.58 -6.17 -9.30
C PRO A 58 -11.02 -4.76 -9.64
N VAL A 59 -11.43 -4.54 -10.88
CA VAL A 59 -11.94 -3.24 -11.33
C VAL A 59 -13.11 -2.87 -10.42
N ARG A 60 -13.01 -1.73 -9.75
CA ARG A 60 -14.07 -1.23 -8.89
C ARG A 60 -15.27 -0.85 -9.72
N ARG A 61 -16.47 -1.26 -9.30
CA ARG A 61 -17.71 -0.90 -9.96
C ARG A 61 -18.12 0.53 -9.69
N GLU A 62 -17.72 1.07 -8.55
CA GLU A 62 -17.96 2.45 -8.18
C GLU A 62 -16.71 3.29 -8.44
N ARG A 63 -16.95 4.52 -8.87
CA ARG A 63 -15.84 5.44 -9.12
C ARG A 63 -15.22 5.85 -7.79
N HIS A 64 -13.92 5.65 -7.69
CA HIS A 64 -13.14 6.10 -6.56
C HIS A 64 -12.11 7.11 -7.06
N VAL A 65 -12.08 8.27 -6.44
CA VAL A 65 -11.12 9.32 -6.76
C VAL A 65 -10.27 9.61 -5.54
N GLU A 66 -8.97 9.46 -5.69
CA GLU A 66 -8.02 9.81 -4.66
C GLU A 66 -7.03 10.80 -5.21
N VAL A 67 -6.75 11.84 -4.45
CA VAL A 67 -5.81 12.90 -4.82
C VAL A 67 -4.62 12.85 -3.89
N SER A 68 -3.43 12.80 -4.46
CA SER A 68 -2.17 12.94 -3.73
C SER A 68 -1.55 14.26 -4.13
N SER A 69 -1.34 15.14 -3.15
CA SER A 69 -0.79 16.47 -3.39
C SER A 69 0.50 16.65 -2.61
N ILE A 70 1.47 17.28 -3.24
CA ILE A 70 2.74 17.66 -2.59
C ILE A 70 2.85 19.17 -2.70
N ILE A 71 2.94 19.83 -1.54
CA ILE A 71 3.06 21.28 -1.45
C ILE A 71 4.42 21.59 -0.86
N GLU A 72 5.21 22.37 -1.58
CA GLU A 72 6.50 22.86 -1.09
C GLU A 72 6.39 24.36 -0.81
N ILE A 73 6.72 24.75 0.41
CA ILE A 73 6.59 26.14 0.87
C ILE A 73 7.97 26.61 1.33
N ASP A 74 8.46 27.65 0.69
CA ASP A 74 9.72 28.28 1.06
C ASP A 74 9.50 29.41 2.06
N ALA A 75 10.55 29.85 2.71
CA ALA A 75 10.55 30.96 3.67
C ALA A 75 9.56 30.75 4.82
N VAL A 76 9.56 29.55 5.39
CA VAL A 76 8.72 29.18 6.52
C VAL A 76 9.57 29.17 7.80
N SER A 77 9.17 29.95 8.80
CA SER A 77 9.83 29.95 10.11
C SER A 77 9.49 28.68 10.89
N PRO A 78 10.32 28.25 11.87
CA PRO A 78 10.00 27.10 12.69
C PRO A 78 8.63 27.20 13.38
N GLU A 79 8.25 28.37 13.86
CA GLU A 79 6.97 28.61 14.52
C GLU A 79 5.80 28.42 13.56
N THR A 80 5.91 28.94 12.34
CA THR A 80 4.88 28.77 11.31
C THR A 80 4.79 27.31 10.89
N ALA A 81 5.93 26.62 10.76
CA ALA A 81 5.95 25.19 10.42
C ALA A 81 5.22 24.36 11.47
N ILE A 82 5.45 24.58 12.75
CA ILE A 82 4.78 23.89 13.85
C ILE A 82 3.28 24.17 13.81
N ARG A 83 2.90 25.42 13.63
CA ARG A 83 1.49 25.82 13.61
C ARG A 83 0.74 25.18 12.44
N LEU A 84 1.32 25.20 11.24
CA LEU A 84 0.75 24.54 10.07
C LEU A 84 0.65 23.04 10.27
N THR A 85 1.71 22.40 10.75
CA THR A 85 1.73 20.96 10.98
C THR A 85 0.65 20.55 11.97
N ASN A 86 0.53 21.25 13.09
CA ASN A 86 -0.48 20.96 14.12
C ASN A 86 -1.90 21.14 13.56
N PHE A 87 -2.12 22.18 12.79
CA PHE A 87 -3.40 22.42 12.14
C PHE A 87 -3.76 21.31 11.17
N LEU A 88 -2.82 20.91 10.30
CA LEU A 88 -3.05 19.89 9.28
C LEU A 88 -3.28 18.51 9.90
N VAL A 89 -2.53 18.14 10.94
CA VAL A 89 -2.73 16.88 11.66
C VAL A 89 -4.10 16.87 12.34
N SER A 90 -4.50 17.97 12.94
CA SER A 90 -5.83 18.12 13.55
C SER A 90 -6.94 17.99 12.52
N ALA A 91 -6.78 18.62 11.36
CA ALA A 91 -7.72 18.51 10.25
C ALA A 91 -7.85 17.06 9.74
N ALA A 92 -6.73 16.35 9.62
CA ALA A 92 -6.72 14.97 9.21
C ALA A 92 -7.51 14.08 10.17
N ASN A 93 -7.32 14.31 11.48
CA ASN A 93 -8.01 13.53 12.51
C ASN A 93 -9.51 13.81 12.57
N SER A 94 -9.95 15.03 12.24
CA SER A 94 -11.36 15.40 12.31
C SER A 94 -12.13 15.17 11.00
N ARG A 95 -11.47 15.24 9.84
CA ARG A 95 -12.10 15.11 8.52
C ARG A 95 -12.03 13.70 7.95
N GLY A 96 -11.01 12.94 8.35
CA GLY A 96 -10.87 11.56 7.90
C GLY A 96 -11.98 10.68 8.47
N THR A 97 -12.71 9.99 7.61
CA THR A 97 -13.69 8.96 7.99
C THR A 97 -13.17 7.60 7.54
N PRO A 98 -13.69 6.49 8.10
CA PRO A 98 -13.26 5.17 7.65
C PRO A 98 -13.48 4.92 6.16
N GLY A 99 -14.48 5.58 5.54
CA GLY A 99 -14.76 5.46 4.11
C GLY A 99 -14.00 6.48 3.25
N ASP A 100 -13.43 7.51 3.85
CA ASP A 100 -12.71 8.59 3.16
C ASP A 100 -11.58 9.09 4.06
N PRO A 101 -10.50 8.30 4.20
CA PRO A 101 -9.38 8.69 5.07
C PRO A 101 -8.60 9.86 4.46
N LEU A 102 -8.23 10.81 5.29
CA LEU A 102 -7.32 11.89 4.94
C LEU A 102 -5.98 11.64 5.63
N ARG A 103 -4.92 11.53 4.85
CA ARG A 103 -3.55 11.35 5.35
C ARG A 103 -2.76 12.62 5.12
N VAL A 104 -2.04 13.04 6.16
CA VAL A 104 -1.18 14.22 6.10
C VAL A 104 0.19 13.87 6.64
N GLU A 105 1.22 14.21 5.88
CA GLU A 105 2.61 14.14 6.32
C GLU A 105 3.27 15.46 6.08
N THR A 106 4.12 15.88 7.01
CA THR A 106 4.88 17.13 6.88
C THR A 106 6.36 16.84 7.11
N ILE A 107 7.20 17.50 6.33
CA ILE A 107 8.66 17.43 6.46
C ILE A 107 9.16 18.87 6.45
N TYR A 108 9.82 19.26 7.54
CA TYR A 108 10.38 20.60 7.66
C TYR A 108 11.91 20.57 7.63
N ASP A 109 12.48 21.33 6.71
CA ASP A 109 13.91 21.55 6.61
C ASP A 109 14.24 22.92 7.18
N GLU A 110 14.69 22.96 8.44
CA GLU A 110 14.98 24.19 9.15
C GLU A 110 16.12 24.97 8.50
N THR A 111 17.11 24.28 7.96
CA THR A 111 18.27 24.90 7.32
C THR A 111 17.85 25.73 6.10
N ARG A 112 16.89 25.23 5.32
CA ARG A 112 16.40 25.87 4.10
C ARG A 112 15.14 26.71 4.35
N GLY A 113 14.52 26.56 5.52
CA GLY A 113 13.22 27.19 5.79
C GLY A 113 12.12 26.66 4.89
N ARG A 114 12.20 25.41 4.49
CA ARG A 114 11.25 24.80 3.55
C ARG A 114 10.39 23.77 4.25
N LEU A 115 9.07 23.90 4.11
CA LEU A 115 8.10 22.94 4.60
C LEU A 115 7.50 22.19 3.42
N LYS A 116 7.55 20.87 3.47
CA LYS A 116 6.91 19.99 2.50
C LYS A 116 5.69 19.36 3.15
N VAL A 117 4.54 19.49 2.49
CA VAL A 117 3.28 18.91 2.96
C VAL A 117 2.80 17.90 1.93
N ILE A 118 2.47 16.70 2.40
CA ILE A 118 1.92 15.64 1.56
C ILE A 118 0.50 15.35 2.04
N LEU A 119 -0.46 15.51 1.15
CA LEU A 119 -1.88 15.27 1.41
C LEU A 119 -2.37 14.14 0.54
N VAL A 120 -3.03 13.16 1.13
CA VAL A 120 -3.65 12.05 0.39
C VAL A 120 -5.09 11.92 0.88
N GLY A 121 -6.04 12.09 -0.01
CA GLY A 121 -7.46 12.01 0.35
C GLY A 121 -8.37 12.34 -0.82
N SER A 122 -9.60 12.71 -0.52
CA SER A 122 -10.59 13.09 -1.53
C SER A 122 -10.26 14.42 -2.19
N MET A 123 -10.89 14.70 -3.32
CA MET A 123 -10.77 16.00 -3.99
C MET A 123 -11.25 17.13 -3.07
N ASP A 124 -12.37 16.93 -2.39
CA ASP A 124 -12.95 17.93 -1.49
C ASP A 124 -12.02 18.23 -0.31
N SER A 125 -11.45 17.20 0.30
CA SER A 125 -10.50 17.38 1.41
C SER A 125 -9.26 18.12 0.97
N ASN A 126 -8.68 17.75 -0.17
CA ASN A 126 -7.51 18.43 -0.72
C ASN A 126 -7.83 19.89 -1.04
N ALA A 127 -8.94 20.15 -1.72
CA ALA A 127 -9.36 21.51 -2.08
C ALA A 127 -9.58 22.38 -0.85
N SER A 128 -10.23 21.84 0.19
CA SER A 128 -10.46 22.58 1.45
C SER A 128 -9.15 22.91 2.14
N LEU A 129 -8.21 21.97 2.20
CA LEU A 129 -6.92 22.21 2.84
C LEU A 129 -6.06 23.18 2.05
N PHE A 130 -6.13 23.18 0.73
CA PHE A 130 -5.42 24.19 -0.08
C PHE A 130 -5.85 25.60 0.29
N LYS A 131 -7.14 25.84 0.43
CA LYS A 131 -7.68 27.15 0.81
C LYS A 131 -7.21 27.59 2.20
N VAL A 132 -7.23 26.66 3.15
CA VAL A 132 -6.80 26.94 4.52
C VAL A 132 -5.30 27.23 4.58
N ILE A 133 -4.48 26.42 3.91
CA ILE A 133 -3.03 26.64 3.85
C ILE A 133 -2.73 28.02 3.25
N LYS A 134 -3.43 28.36 2.17
CA LYS A 134 -3.27 29.67 1.54
C LYS A 134 -3.55 30.81 2.50
N VAL A 135 -4.64 30.71 3.26
CA VAL A 135 -5.01 31.73 4.25
C VAL A 135 -3.97 31.84 5.37
N LEU A 136 -3.47 30.69 5.85
CA LEU A 136 -2.48 30.68 6.93
C LEU A 136 -1.11 31.22 6.49
N LEU A 137 -0.80 31.15 5.19
CA LEU A 137 0.45 31.65 4.64
C LEU A 137 0.39 33.14 4.26
N GLU A 138 -0.79 33.70 4.12
CA GLU A 138 -0.94 35.11 3.83
C GLU A 138 -0.53 35.96 5.06
N PRO A 139 0.26 37.04 4.86
CA PRO A 139 0.67 37.89 5.96
C PRO A 139 -0.46 38.71 6.57
#